data_bfdb974764c05727d3a63b4afdec4e97
#
_entry.id   bfdb974764c05727d3a63b4afdec4e97
#
_cell.length_a   1.000
_cell.length_b   1.000
_cell.length_c   1.000
_cell.angle_alpha   90.00
_cell.angle_beta   90.00
_cell.angle_gamma   90.00
#
_symmetry.space_group_name_H-M   'P 1'
#
loop_
_entity.id
_entity.type
_entity.pdbx_description
1 polymer ?
#
loop_
_entity_poly.entity_id
_entity_poly.type
_entity_poly.pdbx_seq_one_letter_code
_entity_poly.pdbx_strand_id
1 'polypeptide(L)'
;TPDSVPGNQVYDNYACLKELGTVTDLSELEDAKDAVSGKSVKEVLEAGLPAPISELVDDKNATDNAGGKYEVLKITTATPFPQILNFLCDYCSGILSKKQVSAINTPELLANYDPTTDFRYGDAQFLRKDSGKENTLWCSGPYVVKSVDDYEAVCERNPAFMPDTDMAAPIKYVTLKYIADKDATISALRSGEVDLTDNVPANQVDVVKNDPNLCLLTELVNGCIMMKFNLDEDHITINEDIRKAILYAINQDEVVAVKNGLGGKAYTAMTMLKNDNDLIPDPSKVQEHLNNYYASLGK
;
A
#
# COMPACT_ATOMS: atom_id res chain seq x y z
N THR A 1 15.70 8.60 -5.91
CA THR A 1 15.03 9.73 -6.55
C THR A 1 14.10 9.23 -7.67
N PRO A 2 13.09 10.01 -8.06
CA PRO A 2 12.12 9.63 -9.08
C PRO A 2 12.75 9.22 -10.42
N ASP A 3 13.76 9.96 -10.85
CA ASP A 3 14.44 9.74 -12.12
C ASP A 3 15.34 8.50 -12.15
N SER A 4 15.59 7.90 -10.98
CA SER A 4 16.49 6.74 -10.86
C SER A 4 15.82 5.38 -11.06
N VAL A 5 14.48 5.35 -11.18
CA VAL A 5 13.71 4.10 -11.33
C VAL A 5 12.62 4.27 -12.38
N PRO A 6 12.96 4.20 -13.68
CA PRO A 6 11.97 4.30 -14.75
C PRO A 6 10.89 3.23 -14.60
N GLY A 7 9.63 3.62 -14.76
CA GLY A 7 8.48 2.70 -14.68
C GLY A 7 8.07 2.30 -13.26
N ASN A 8 8.55 2.97 -12.23
CA ASN A 8 8.10 2.73 -10.86
C ASN A 8 6.73 3.39 -10.62
N GLN A 9 5.69 2.57 -10.51
CA GLN A 9 4.32 3.05 -10.26
C GLN A 9 4.17 3.82 -8.95
N VAL A 10 5.01 3.53 -7.96
CA VAL A 10 4.99 4.27 -6.68
C VAL A 10 5.34 5.73 -6.91
N TYR A 11 6.32 6.00 -7.76
CA TYR A 11 6.66 7.38 -8.11
C TYR A 11 5.51 8.12 -8.78
N ASP A 12 4.84 7.48 -9.73
CA ASP A 12 3.71 8.09 -10.44
C ASP A 12 2.57 8.46 -9.48
N ASN A 13 2.33 7.66 -8.45
CA ASN A 13 1.35 7.97 -7.42
C ASN A 13 1.70 9.21 -6.59
N TYR A 14 2.98 9.54 -6.45
CA TYR A 14 3.46 10.69 -5.68
C TYR A 14 3.99 11.84 -6.55
N ALA A 15 3.81 11.78 -7.86
CA ALA A 15 4.25 12.83 -8.79
C ALA A 15 3.59 14.20 -8.53
N CYS A 16 2.46 14.24 -7.80
CA CYS A 16 1.83 15.47 -7.34
C CYS A 16 2.64 16.23 -6.28
N LEU A 17 3.58 15.58 -5.59
CA LEU A 17 4.43 16.23 -4.60
C LEU A 17 5.48 17.11 -5.30
N LYS A 18 5.44 18.40 -5.00
CA LYS A 18 6.38 19.37 -5.55
C LYS A 18 7.68 19.42 -4.77
N GLU A 19 7.55 19.48 -3.46
CA GLU A 19 8.71 19.51 -2.55
C GLU A 19 8.36 18.91 -1.18
N LEU A 20 9.38 18.40 -0.53
CA LEU A 20 9.36 18.02 0.87
C LEU A 20 10.36 18.90 1.61
N GLY A 21 9.94 19.53 2.68
CA GLY A 21 10.79 20.39 3.49
C GLY A 21 10.50 20.25 4.96
N THR A 22 11.46 20.67 5.78
CA THR A 22 11.29 20.79 7.22
C THR A 22 10.95 22.22 7.58
N VAL A 23 9.94 22.44 8.43
CA VAL A 23 9.65 23.76 9.00
C VAL A 23 10.62 23.99 10.14
N THR A 24 11.51 24.95 9.97
CA THR A 24 12.51 25.35 10.98
C THR A 24 12.09 26.58 11.76
N ASP A 25 11.22 27.41 11.20
CA ASP A 25 10.61 28.57 11.83
C ASP A 25 9.13 28.28 12.08
N LEU A 26 8.76 28.08 13.35
CA LEU A 26 7.39 27.76 13.73
C LEU A 26 6.39 28.92 13.46
N SER A 27 6.88 30.15 13.21
CA SER A 27 6.04 31.27 12.82
C SER A 27 5.37 31.04 11.46
N GLU A 28 5.99 30.25 10.57
CA GLU A 28 5.38 29.85 9.29
C GLU A 28 4.02 29.14 9.49
N LEU A 29 3.88 28.39 10.59
CA LEU A 29 2.64 27.66 10.93
C LEU A 29 1.58 28.59 11.55
N GLU A 30 2.01 29.71 12.16
CA GLU A 30 1.11 30.72 12.70
C GLU A 30 0.57 31.65 11.61
N ASP A 31 1.41 31.98 10.64
CA ASP A 31 1.06 32.87 9.52
C ASP A 31 0.14 32.18 8.50
N ALA A 32 0.34 30.89 8.28
CA ALA A 32 -0.51 30.10 7.41
C ALA A 32 -1.90 29.87 8.05
N LYS A 33 -2.97 30.05 7.28
CA LYS A 33 -4.35 29.81 7.71
C LYS A 33 -4.93 28.57 7.07
N ASP A 34 -5.60 27.76 7.90
CA ASP A 34 -6.43 26.67 7.40
C ASP A 34 -7.65 27.24 6.66
N ALA A 35 -7.84 26.82 5.41
CA ALA A 35 -8.88 27.37 4.53
C ALA A 35 -10.31 27.07 5.01
N VAL A 36 -10.50 26.04 5.81
CA VAL A 36 -11.83 25.60 6.30
C VAL A 36 -12.18 26.29 7.61
N SER A 37 -11.27 26.24 8.60
CA SER A 37 -11.52 26.77 9.94
C SER A 37 -11.13 28.23 10.12
N GLY A 38 -10.26 28.77 9.25
CA GLY A 38 -9.67 30.10 9.36
C GLY A 38 -8.67 30.26 10.51
N LYS A 39 -8.40 29.19 11.28
CA LYS A 39 -7.40 29.16 12.34
C LYS A 39 -6.00 29.10 11.75
N SER A 40 -4.98 29.40 12.57
CA SER A 40 -3.61 29.13 12.14
C SER A 40 -3.38 27.61 11.95
N VAL A 41 -2.49 27.25 11.03
CA VAL A 41 -2.11 25.84 10.84
C VAL A 41 -1.56 25.25 12.14
N LYS A 42 -0.81 26.03 12.91
CA LYS A 42 -0.32 25.64 14.24
C LYS A 42 -1.46 25.24 15.19
N GLU A 43 -2.50 26.10 15.33
CA GLU A 43 -3.65 25.77 16.18
C GLU A 43 -4.38 24.48 15.76
N VAL A 44 -4.50 24.26 14.46
CA VAL A 44 -5.14 23.04 13.94
C VAL A 44 -4.32 21.80 14.26
N LEU A 45 -3.00 21.86 14.08
CA LEU A 45 -2.08 20.76 14.41
C LEU A 45 -2.05 20.47 15.91
N GLU A 46 -1.95 21.51 16.73
CA GLU A 46 -1.88 21.38 18.20
C GLU A 46 -3.13 20.78 18.81
N ALA A 47 -4.29 20.93 18.16
CA ALA A 47 -5.53 20.32 18.63
C ALA A 47 -5.50 18.77 18.66
N GLY A 48 -4.63 18.15 17.89
CA GLY A 48 -4.43 16.69 17.85
C GLY A 48 -3.19 16.20 18.58
N LEU A 49 -2.39 17.10 19.19
CA LEU A 49 -1.14 16.75 19.84
C LEU A 49 -1.28 16.72 21.37
N PRO A 50 -0.44 15.95 22.08
CA PRO A 50 -0.47 15.88 23.55
C PRO A 50 0.04 17.13 24.25
N ALA A 51 0.75 18.03 23.53
CA ALA A 51 1.29 19.28 24.02
C ALA A 51 1.46 20.30 22.86
N PRO A 52 1.63 21.59 23.14
CA PRO A 52 1.97 22.60 22.13
C PRO A 52 3.20 22.22 21.31
N ILE A 53 3.21 22.55 20.03
CA ILE A 53 4.33 22.22 19.11
C ILE A 53 5.65 22.77 19.65
N SER A 54 5.64 23.97 20.23
CA SER A 54 6.83 24.59 20.84
C SER A 54 7.48 23.77 21.98
N GLU A 55 6.73 22.86 22.60
CA GLU A 55 7.23 21.94 23.62
C GLU A 55 7.70 20.60 23.06
N LEU A 56 7.24 20.26 21.86
CA LEU A 56 7.47 18.98 21.22
C LEU A 56 8.62 19.04 20.20
N VAL A 57 8.81 20.20 19.57
CA VAL A 57 9.79 20.40 18.48
C VAL A 57 10.98 21.19 19.00
N ASP A 58 12.19 20.70 18.71
CA ASP A 58 13.41 21.47 18.85
C ASP A 58 13.78 22.11 17.50
N ASP A 59 13.39 23.37 17.32
CA ASP A 59 13.64 24.13 16.11
C ASP A 59 15.09 24.57 15.93
N LYS A 60 15.90 24.56 17.02
CA LYS A 60 17.29 24.98 16.97
C LYS A 60 18.18 23.95 16.30
N ASN A 61 17.80 22.70 16.32
CA ASN A 61 18.57 21.58 15.79
C ASN A 61 17.78 20.79 14.73
N ALA A 62 16.93 21.46 13.96
CA ALA A 62 16.07 20.83 12.96
C ALA A 62 16.83 19.98 11.92
N THR A 63 18.13 20.19 11.74
CA THR A 63 18.97 19.41 10.82
C THR A 63 19.49 18.10 11.42
N ASP A 64 19.69 18.03 12.72
CA ASP A 64 20.17 16.84 13.43
C ASP A 64 19.17 16.31 14.47
N ASN A 65 18.20 17.14 14.84
CA ASN A 65 17.13 16.86 15.78
C ASN A 65 17.60 16.17 17.08
N ALA A 66 18.80 16.49 17.54
CA ALA A 66 19.45 15.79 18.64
C ALA A 66 18.76 16.00 19.99
N GLY A 67 17.99 17.06 20.15
CA GLY A 67 17.25 17.38 21.38
C GLY A 67 15.74 17.42 21.24
N GLY A 68 15.20 17.37 20.01
CA GLY A 68 13.77 17.46 19.76
C GLY A 68 13.07 16.11 19.86
N LYS A 69 11.81 16.15 20.25
CA LYS A 69 10.92 14.97 20.23
C LYS A 69 10.26 14.76 18.89
N TYR A 70 10.01 15.82 18.14
CA TYR A 70 9.32 15.83 16.84
C TYR A 70 10.02 16.78 15.87
N GLU A 71 9.92 16.45 14.60
CA GLU A 71 10.30 17.30 13.49
C GLU A 71 9.06 17.63 12.68
N VAL A 72 8.88 18.89 12.27
CA VAL A 72 7.75 19.32 11.45
C VAL A 72 8.17 19.30 9.98
N LEU A 73 7.51 18.46 9.18
CA LEU A 73 7.72 18.39 7.74
C LEU A 73 6.65 19.21 7.01
N LYS A 74 7.09 20.07 6.10
CA LYS A 74 6.23 20.81 5.18
C LYS A 74 6.18 20.08 3.84
N ILE A 75 4.99 19.67 3.43
CA ILE A 75 4.75 19.03 2.15
C ILE A 75 3.97 19.99 1.26
N THR A 76 4.53 20.31 0.08
CA THR A 76 3.91 21.17 -0.91
C THR A 76 3.56 20.36 -2.14
N THR A 77 2.29 20.37 -2.56
CA THR A 77 1.83 19.70 -3.78
C THR A 77 1.81 20.67 -4.97
N ALA A 78 2.01 20.16 -6.17
CA ALA A 78 2.01 20.98 -7.40
C ALA A 78 0.63 21.59 -7.69
N THR A 79 -0.44 20.89 -7.29
CA THR A 79 -1.84 21.32 -7.42
C THR A 79 -2.58 20.94 -6.13
N PRO A 80 -3.77 21.54 -5.85
CA PRO A 80 -4.58 21.12 -4.71
C PRO A 80 -4.85 19.61 -4.75
N PHE A 81 -4.47 18.90 -3.70
CA PHE A 81 -4.58 17.45 -3.59
C PHE A 81 -5.17 17.03 -2.24
N PRO A 82 -6.51 17.04 -2.09
CA PRO A 82 -7.17 16.77 -0.81
C PRO A 82 -6.88 15.37 -0.24
N GLN A 83 -6.55 14.40 -1.08
CA GLN A 83 -6.27 13.01 -0.68
C GLN A 83 -4.84 12.76 -0.22
N ILE A 84 -4.01 13.80 -0.09
CA ILE A 84 -2.58 13.65 0.27
C ILE A 84 -2.36 12.80 1.53
N LEU A 85 -3.19 12.98 2.56
CA LEU A 85 -3.06 12.21 3.80
C LEU A 85 -3.30 10.72 3.58
N ASN A 86 -4.28 10.36 2.72
CA ASN A 86 -4.55 8.96 2.39
C ASN A 86 -3.37 8.34 1.64
N PHE A 87 -2.74 9.10 0.73
CA PHE A 87 -1.54 8.65 0.03
C PHE A 87 -0.34 8.46 0.98
N LEU A 88 -0.18 9.35 1.97
CA LEU A 88 0.88 9.22 2.96
C LEU A 88 0.66 8.04 3.94
N CYS A 89 -0.55 7.50 4.03
CA CYS A 89 -0.84 6.28 4.78
C CYS A 89 -0.53 5.00 4.00
N ASP A 90 -0.20 5.09 2.70
CA ASP A 90 0.17 3.93 1.89
C ASP A 90 1.51 3.34 2.34
N TYR A 91 1.65 2.01 2.23
CA TYR A 91 2.88 1.30 2.60
C TYR A 91 4.14 1.81 1.86
N CYS A 92 3.96 2.44 0.70
CA CYS A 92 5.04 3.05 -0.07
C CYS A 92 5.57 4.35 0.53
N SER A 93 4.90 4.92 1.53
CA SER A 93 5.28 6.19 2.18
C SER A 93 6.16 6.01 3.41
N GLY A 94 6.74 4.83 3.61
CA GLY A 94 7.66 4.56 4.72
C GLY A 94 8.82 5.55 4.78
N ILE A 95 9.14 6.05 5.98
CA ILE A 95 10.23 7.00 6.20
C ILE A 95 11.56 6.25 6.19
N LEU A 96 12.45 6.65 5.29
CA LEU A 96 13.76 6.07 5.11
C LEU A 96 14.86 6.98 5.65
N SER A 97 15.97 6.39 6.13
CA SER A 97 17.15 7.15 6.52
C SER A 97 17.87 7.75 5.31
N LYS A 98 17.83 9.08 5.15
CA LYS A 98 18.57 9.79 4.09
C LYS A 98 20.06 9.41 4.10
N LYS A 99 20.68 9.33 5.29
CA LYS A 99 22.08 8.97 5.44
C LYS A 99 22.37 7.58 4.88
N GLN A 100 21.52 6.60 5.18
CA GLN A 100 21.69 5.23 4.69
C GLN A 100 21.41 5.10 3.19
N VAL A 101 20.31 5.69 2.71
CA VAL A 101 20.00 5.68 1.28
C VAL A 101 21.11 6.33 0.46
N SER A 102 21.61 7.50 0.87
CA SER A 102 22.68 8.21 0.14
C SER A 102 24.02 7.50 0.19
N ALA A 103 24.29 6.73 1.23
CA ALA A 103 25.53 5.94 1.35
C ALA A 103 25.51 4.70 0.44
N ILE A 104 24.33 4.20 0.10
CA ILE A 104 24.14 2.98 -0.73
C ILE A 104 23.90 3.38 -2.18
N ASN A 105 22.97 4.30 -2.42
CA ASN A 105 22.58 4.74 -3.76
C ASN A 105 23.45 5.94 -4.18
N THR A 106 24.73 5.70 -4.40
CA THR A 106 25.64 6.75 -4.89
C THR A 106 25.34 7.11 -6.34
N PRO A 107 25.68 8.34 -6.82
CA PRO A 107 25.49 8.71 -8.22
C PRO A 107 26.19 7.75 -9.19
N GLU A 108 27.36 7.24 -8.83
CA GLU A 108 28.11 6.29 -9.65
C GLU A 108 27.38 4.94 -9.77
N LEU A 109 26.84 4.42 -8.65
CA LEU A 109 26.05 3.21 -8.67
C LEU A 109 24.78 3.41 -9.53
N LEU A 110 24.04 4.50 -9.33
CA LEU A 110 22.82 4.76 -10.06
C LEU A 110 23.04 4.92 -11.57
N ALA A 111 24.19 5.51 -11.98
CA ALA A 111 24.52 5.71 -13.39
C ALA A 111 24.91 4.41 -14.11
N ASN A 112 25.46 3.45 -13.38
CA ASN A 112 26.01 2.20 -13.94
C ASN A 112 25.36 0.95 -13.33
N TYR A 113 24.15 1.08 -12.79
CA TYR A 113 23.48 0.03 -12.04
C TYR A 113 23.25 -1.23 -12.88
N ASP A 114 23.78 -2.35 -12.40
CA ASP A 114 23.48 -3.69 -12.91
C ASP A 114 22.61 -4.45 -11.89
N PRO A 115 21.33 -4.73 -12.19
CA PRO A 115 20.42 -5.40 -11.26
C PRO A 115 20.84 -6.85 -10.93
N THR A 116 21.81 -7.42 -11.62
CA THR A 116 22.29 -8.78 -11.37
C THR A 116 23.44 -8.84 -10.37
N THR A 117 24.18 -7.74 -10.21
CA THR A 117 25.38 -7.69 -9.38
C THR A 117 25.35 -6.60 -8.30
N ASP A 118 24.59 -5.53 -8.52
CA ASP A 118 24.60 -4.38 -7.64
C ASP A 118 23.35 -4.33 -6.75
N PHE A 119 23.57 -4.19 -5.44
CA PHE A 119 22.50 -4.06 -4.46
C PHE A 119 22.22 -2.58 -4.18
N ARG A 120 21.03 -2.13 -4.53
CA ARG A 120 20.55 -0.79 -4.29
C ARG A 120 19.57 -0.77 -3.12
N TYR A 121 19.60 0.30 -2.31
CA TYR A 121 18.58 0.46 -1.27
C TYR A 121 17.18 0.46 -1.87
N GLY A 122 16.32 -0.40 -1.35
CA GLY A 122 14.96 -0.61 -1.86
C GLY A 122 14.82 -1.77 -2.84
N ASP A 123 15.91 -2.38 -3.31
CA ASP A 123 15.84 -3.62 -4.09
C ASP A 123 15.42 -4.80 -3.22
N ALA A 124 14.63 -5.69 -3.78
CA ALA A 124 14.23 -6.93 -3.12
C ALA A 124 15.45 -7.81 -2.72
N GLN A 125 16.58 -7.64 -3.41
CA GLN A 125 17.80 -8.39 -3.14
C GLN A 125 18.70 -7.77 -2.07
N PHE A 126 18.42 -6.53 -1.62
CA PHE A 126 19.29 -5.81 -0.70
C PHE A 126 19.55 -6.57 0.62
N LEU A 127 18.54 -7.24 1.15
CA LEU A 127 18.61 -8.00 2.39
C LEU A 127 18.61 -9.52 2.17
N ARG A 128 18.85 -9.98 0.93
CA ARG A 128 18.93 -11.41 0.68
C ARG A 128 20.01 -12.05 1.56
N LYS A 129 19.69 -13.23 2.07
CA LYS A 129 20.65 -14.11 2.73
C LYS A 129 21.83 -14.33 1.78
N ASP A 130 23.03 -14.26 2.30
CA ASP A 130 24.29 -14.34 1.55
C ASP A 130 24.64 -13.12 0.66
N SER A 131 23.89 -12.01 0.76
CA SER A 131 24.24 -10.76 0.07
C SER A 131 25.38 -9.99 0.76
N GLY A 132 25.66 -10.31 2.02
CA GLY A 132 26.52 -9.54 2.89
C GLY A 132 25.90 -8.22 3.38
N LYS A 133 24.59 -8.04 3.16
CA LYS A 133 23.80 -6.87 3.59
C LYS A 133 22.71 -7.22 4.60
N GLU A 134 22.68 -8.47 5.04
CA GLU A 134 21.77 -8.92 6.07
C GLU A 134 21.92 -8.04 7.31
N ASN A 135 20.81 -7.75 7.97
CA ASN A 135 20.79 -6.95 9.19
C ASN A 135 21.36 -5.52 9.05
N THR A 136 21.41 -4.96 7.86
CA THR A 136 21.97 -3.60 7.64
C THR A 136 20.92 -2.52 7.44
N LEU A 137 19.65 -2.91 7.23
CA LEU A 137 18.56 -1.95 6.98
C LEU A 137 18.16 -1.22 8.27
N TRP A 138 18.16 0.10 8.22
CA TRP A 138 17.61 0.93 9.28
C TRP A 138 16.10 1.09 9.09
N CYS A 139 15.34 0.61 10.06
CA CYS A 139 13.89 0.63 10.05
C CYS A 139 13.36 1.55 11.14
N SER A 140 12.34 2.33 10.81
CA SER A 140 11.62 3.19 11.77
C SER A 140 10.37 2.52 12.36
N GLY A 141 9.99 1.34 11.86
CA GLY A 141 8.82 0.58 12.30
C GLY A 141 9.07 -0.33 13.50
N PRO A 142 8.04 -1.10 13.92
CA PRO A 142 8.13 -1.98 15.10
C PRO A 142 9.07 -3.17 14.93
N TYR A 143 9.44 -3.51 13.70
CA TYR A 143 10.36 -4.61 13.40
C TYR A 143 11.47 -4.18 12.46
N VAL A 144 12.63 -4.78 12.64
CA VAL A 144 13.80 -4.68 11.76
C VAL A 144 13.91 -5.96 10.95
N VAL A 145 14.02 -5.84 9.63
CA VAL A 145 14.27 -6.99 8.74
C VAL A 145 15.73 -7.41 8.88
N LYS A 146 15.95 -8.66 9.22
CA LYS A 146 17.29 -9.23 9.42
C LYS A 146 17.82 -9.84 8.13
N SER A 147 17.01 -10.65 7.47
CA SER A 147 17.37 -11.31 6.20
C SER A 147 16.12 -11.71 5.44
N VAL A 148 16.30 -11.90 4.14
CA VAL A 148 15.27 -12.39 3.22
C VAL A 148 15.88 -13.47 2.34
N ASP A 149 15.14 -14.56 2.09
CA ASP A 149 15.45 -15.53 1.06
C ASP A 149 14.20 -15.84 0.21
N ASP A 150 14.23 -16.91 -0.60
CA ASP A 150 13.11 -17.27 -1.48
C ASP A 150 11.91 -17.85 -0.70
N TYR A 151 12.10 -18.20 0.57
CA TYR A 151 11.12 -18.90 1.38
C TYR A 151 10.63 -18.10 2.57
N GLU A 152 11.47 -17.20 3.10
CA GLU A 152 11.13 -16.46 4.30
C GLU A 152 11.82 -15.09 4.41
N ALA A 153 11.19 -14.21 5.19
CA ALA A 153 11.80 -13.00 5.71
C ALA A 153 11.80 -13.05 7.23
N VAL A 154 12.98 -12.90 7.82
CA VAL A 154 13.18 -12.91 9.27
C VAL A 154 13.24 -11.50 9.81
N CYS A 155 12.37 -11.20 10.79
CA CYS A 155 12.28 -9.90 11.42
C CYS A 155 12.51 -10.02 12.92
N GLU A 156 13.14 -9.00 13.51
CA GLU A 156 13.33 -8.87 14.96
C GLU A 156 12.71 -7.57 15.44
N ARG A 157 12.12 -7.59 16.64
CA ARG A 157 11.55 -6.40 17.25
C ARG A 157 12.57 -5.25 17.30
N ASN A 158 12.14 -4.07 16.88
CA ASN A 158 12.91 -2.85 16.98
C ASN A 158 12.77 -2.27 18.41
N PRO A 159 13.82 -2.30 19.24
CA PRO A 159 13.73 -1.80 20.60
C PRO A 159 13.60 -0.27 20.68
N ALA A 160 13.89 0.44 19.59
CA ALA A 160 13.77 1.90 19.52
C ALA A 160 12.37 2.36 19.07
N PHE A 161 11.49 1.44 18.63
CA PHE A 161 10.14 1.79 18.20
C PHE A 161 9.23 1.97 19.41
N MET A 162 8.84 3.21 19.67
CA MET A 162 7.86 3.58 20.73
C MET A 162 8.03 2.77 22.02
N PRO A 163 9.25 2.72 22.60
CA PRO A 163 9.49 1.97 23.83
C PRO A 163 8.61 2.53 24.94
N ASP A 164 8.22 1.69 25.87
CA ASP A 164 7.42 2.05 27.04
C ASP A 164 5.99 2.57 26.73
N THR A 165 5.47 2.24 25.55
CA THR A 165 4.09 2.54 25.14
C THR A 165 3.34 1.27 24.77
N ASP A 166 2.00 1.35 24.70
CA ASP A 166 1.14 0.24 24.22
C ASP A 166 1.38 -0.11 22.73
N MET A 167 2.12 0.73 22.02
CA MET A 167 2.51 0.51 20.62
C MET A 167 3.79 -0.28 20.47
N ALA A 168 4.52 -0.52 21.57
CA ALA A 168 5.74 -1.34 21.54
C ALA A 168 5.42 -2.76 21.06
N ALA A 169 6.23 -3.29 20.13
CA ALA A 169 6.02 -4.62 19.58
C ALA A 169 6.13 -5.70 20.67
N PRO A 170 5.08 -6.49 20.95
CA PRO A 170 5.11 -7.47 22.03
C PRO A 170 5.91 -8.74 21.65
N ILE A 171 5.92 -9.10 20.38
CA ILE A 171 6.59 -10.31 19.86
C ILE A 171 8.04 -9.98 19.52
N LYS A 172 8.99 -10.82 19.95
CA LYS A 172 10.41 -10.56 19.71
C LYS A 172 10.84 -10.88 18.27
N TYR A 173 10.41 -12.01 17.74
CA TYR A 173 10.76 -12.48 16.41
C TYR A 173 9.51 -12.74 15.58
N VAL A 174 9.51 -12.31 14.32
CA VAL A 174 8.47 -12.59 13.35
C VAL A 174 9.15 -13.14 12.10
N THR A 175 8.71 -14.30 11.65
CA THR A 175 9.15 -14.90 10.39
C THR A 175 7.99 -14.92 9.43
N LEU A 176 8.12 -14.23 8.30
CA LEU A 176 7.16 -14.24 7.21
C LEU A 176 7.55 -15.36 6.25
N LYS A 177 6.77 -16.44 6.20
CA LYS A 177 7.02 -17.57 5.29
C LYS A 177 6.26 -17.41 3.99
N TYR A 178 6.92 -17.66 2.87
CA TYR A 178 6.27 -17.71 1.57
C TYR A 178 5.86 -19.15 1.25
N ILE A 179 4.55 -19.40 1.21
CA ILE A 179 3.96 -20.68 0.82
C ILE A 179 3.11 -20.44 -0.43
N ALA A 180 3.58 -20.94 -1.57
CA ALA A 180 2.96 -20.68 -2.87
C ALA A 180 1.54 -21.27 -3.00
N ASP A 181 1.33 -22.46 -2.43
CA ASP A 181 0.03 -23.12 -2.45
C ASP A 181 -0.80 -22.70 -1.25
N LYS A 182 -2.00 -22.17 -1.53
CA LYS A 182 -2.90 -21.64 -0.50
C LYS A 182 -3.53 -22.73 0.37
N ASP A 183 -3.77 -23.91 -0.16
CA ASP A 183 -4.31 -25.03 0.64
C ASP A 183 -3.21 -25.60 1.55
N ALA A 184 -1.96 -25.60 1.10
CA ALA A 184 -0.80 -25.92 1.94
C ALA A 184 -0.63 -24.92 3.09
N THR A 185 -0.95 -23.64 2.88
CA THR A 185 -0.92 -22.62 3.95
C THR A 185 -1.90 -22.95 5.08
N ILE A 186 -3.13 -23.39 4.75
CA ILE A 186 -4.11 -23.80 5.76
C ILE A 186 -3.67 -25.07 6.49
N SER A 187 -3.01 -25.99 5.78
CA SER A 187 -2.43 -27.19 6.38
C SER A 187 -1.31 -26.85 7.37
N ALA A 188 -0.43 -25.92 7.02
CA ALA A 188 0.64 -25.41 7.87
C ALA A 188 0.09 -24.71 9.13
N LEU A 189 -0.99 -23.92 8.99
CA LEU A 189 -1.68 -23.28 10.11
C LEU A 189 -2.27 -24.34 11.07
N ARG A 190 -2.93 -25.36 10.56
CA ARG A 190 -3.53 -26.43 11.36
C ARG A 190 -2.50 -27.30 12.06
N SER A 191 -1.33 -27.48 11.48
CA SER A 191 -0.23 -28.24 12.09
C SER A 191 0.58 -27.42 13.12
N GLY A 192 0.36 -26.11 13.19
CA GLY A 192 1.17 -25.21 14.02
C GLY A 192 2.55 -24.88 13.43
N GLU A 193 2.75 -25.11 12.15
CA GLU A 193 3.97 -24.69 11.44
C GLU A 193 4.00 -23.17 11.24
N VAL A 194 2.81 -22.56 11.06
CA VAL A 194 2.61 -21.12 11.08
C VAL A 194 1.51 -20.76 12.07
N ASP A 195 1.62 -19.56 12.67
CA ASP A 195 0.70 -19.07 13.70
C ASP A 195 -0.44 -18.23 13.11
N LEU A 196 -0.22 -17.61 11.94
CA LEU A 196 -1.16 -16.71 11.31
C LEU A 196 -1.03 -16.77 9.78
N THR A 197 -2.14 -16.61 9.10
CA THR A 197 -2.20 -16.33 7.65
C THR A 197 -3.17 -15.19 7.38
N ASP A 198 -2.85 -14.35 6.42
CA ASP A 198 -3.70 -13.25 5.95
C ASP A 198 -4.64 -13.66 4.80
N ASN A 199 -4.50 -14.88 4.30
CA ASN A 199 -5.21 -15.34 3.12
C ASN A 199 -5.84 -16.71 3.32
N VAL A 200 -7.15 -16.73 3.57
CA VAL A 200 -7.95 -17.96 3.61
C VAL A 200 -8.68 -18.14 2.28
N PRO A 201 -8.36 -19.18 1.49
CA PRO A 201 -9.09 -19.47 0.27
C PRO A 201 -10.59 -19.73 0.54
N ALA A 202 -11.45 -19.34 -0.39
CA ALA A 202 -12.89 -19.47 -0.22
C ALA A 202 -13.35 -20.93 0.05
N ASN A 203 -12.70 -21.90 -0.57
CA ASN A 203 -12.96 -23.33 -0.35
C ASN A 203 -12.50 -23.85 1.02
N GLN A 204 -11.65 -23.10 1.74
CA GLN A 204 -11.13 -23.45 3.07
C GLN A 204 -11.82 -22.72 4.22
N VAL A 205 -12.71 -21.76 3.92
CA VAL A 205 -13.39 -20.95 4.94
C VAL A 205 -14.12 -21.83 5.97
N ASP A 206 -14.88 -22.82 5.51
CA ASP A 206 -15.64 -23.70 6.40
C ASP A 206 -14.72 -24.64 7.20
N VAL A 207 -13.58 -25.03 6.62
CA VAL A 207 -12.56 -25.83 7.32
C VAL A 207 -11.99 -25.03 8.50
N VAL A 208 -11.64 -23.76 8.27
CA VAL A 208 -11.11 -22.88 9.32
C VAL A 208 -12.17 -22.57 10.38
N LYS A 209 -13.41 -22.24 9.96
CA LYS A 209 -14.51 -21.92 10.88
C LYS A 209 -14.88 -23.05 11.82
N ASN A 210 -14.78 -24.30 11.34
CA ASN A 210 -15.19 -25.48 12.10
C ASN A 210 -14.03 -26.10 12.90
N ASP A 211 -12.81 -25.62 12.77
CA ASP A 211 -11.68 -26.10 13.54
C ASP A 211 -11.62 -25.37 14.91
N PRO A 212 -11.80 -26.10 16.05
CA PRO A 212 -11.85 -25.47 17.36
C PRO A 212 -10.53 -24.82 17.81
N ASN A 213 -9.43 -25.11 17.13
CA ASN A 213 -8.11 -24.57 17.43
C ASN A 213 -7.78 -23.32 16.60
N LEU A 214 -8.65 -22.95 15.65
CA LEU A 214 -8.42 -21.82 14.76
C LEU A 214 -9.44 -20.70 15.02
N CYS A 215 -9.04 -19.48 14.70
CA CYS A 215 -9.91 -18.31 14.75
C CYS A 215 -9.89 -17.63 13.36
N LEU A 216 -11.07 -17.51 12.75
CA LEU A 216 -11.24 -16.75 11.50
C LEU A 216 -11.68 -15.33 11.85
N LEU A 217 -10.81 -14.37 11.55
CA LEU A 217 -11.14 -12.94 11.62
C LEU A 217 -11.51 -12.46 10.21
N THR A 218 -12.59 -11.69 10.11
CA THR A 218 -13.04 -11.09 8.86
C THR A 218 -13.30 -9.61 9.06
N GLU A 219 -12.85 -8.79 8.13
CA GLU A 219 -13.05 -7.35 8.14
C GLU A 219 -13.51 -6.89 6.76
N LEU A 220 -14.38 -5.86 6.74
CA LEU A 220 -14.76 -5.21 5.50
C LEU A 220 -13.66 -4.27 5.07
N VAL A 221 -13.07 -4.54 3.91
CA VAL A 221 -12.08 -3.68 3.29
C VAL A 221 -12.71 -2.88 2.15
N ASN A 222 -12.24 -1.66 1.94
CA ASN A 222 -12.67 -0.82 0.82
C ASN A 222 -11.86 -1.18 -0.44
N GLY A 223 -11.92 -2.44 -0.83
CA GLY A 223 -11.26 -2.97 -2.03
C GLY A 223 -12.24 -3.76 -2.88
N CYS A 224 -12.05 -3.74 -4.19
CA CYS A 224 -12.87 -4.53 -5.09
C CYS A 224 -12.01 -5.30 -6.11
N ILE A 225 -12.48 -6.48 -6.46
CA ILE A 225 -11.95 -7.22 -7.62
C ILE A 225 -12.62 -6.64 -8.85
N MET A 226 -11.82 -6.17 -9.79
CA MET A 226 -12.33 -5.56 -11.02
C MET A 226 -11.75 -6.25 -12.25
N MET A 227 -12.52 -6.22 -13.32
CA MET A 227 -12.03 -6.57 -14.65
C MET A 227 -11.55 -5.29 -15.35
N LYS A 228 -10.33 -5.33 -15.87
CA LYS A 228 -9.77 -4.27 -16.71
C LYS A 228 -9.76 -4.71 -18.16
N PHE A 229 -10.19 -3.82 -19.05
CA PHE A 229 -10.12 -4.03 -20.49
C PHE A 229 -8.81 -3.46 -21.04
N ASN A 230 -8.19 -4.19 -21.97
CA ASN A 230 -7.14 -3.61 -22.80
C ASN A 230 -7.77 -2.66 -23.82
N LEU A 231 -7.30 -1.41 -23.86
CA LEU A 231 -7.81 -0.35 -24.75
C LEU A 231 -6.80 0.01 -25.84
N ASP A 232 -5.80 -0.83 -26.11
CA ASP A 232 -4.86 -0.63 -27.22
C ASP A 232 -5.60 -0.72 -28.56
N GLU A 233 -5.16 0.04 -29.54
CA GLU A 233 -5.86 0.23 -30.83
C GLU A 233 -6.05 -1.07 -31.62
N ASP A 234 -5.19 -2.04 -31.45
CA ASP A 234 -5.22 -3.34 -32.10
C ASP A 234 -6.04 -4.40 -31.32
N HIS A 235 -6.58 -4.02 -30.15
CA HIS A 235 -7.31 -4.95 -29.30
C HIS A 235 -8.84 -4.84 -29.48
N ILE A 236 -9.51 -6.01 -29.58
CA ILE A 236 -10.98 -6.05 -29.79
C ILE A 236 -11.78 -5.26 -28.73
N THR A 237 -11.25 -5.20 -27.51
CA THR A 237 -11.92 -4.51 -26.39
C THR A 237 -11.79 -2.99 -26.42
N ILE A 238 -11.11 -2.40 -27.43
CA ILE A 238 -11.22 -0.96 -27.71
C ILE A 238 -12.65 -0.60 -28.16
N ASN A 239 -13.36 -1.53 -28.77
CA ASN A 239 -14.74 -1.32 -29.16
C ASN A 239 -15.67 -1.31 -27.94
N GLU A 240 -16.48 -0.27 -27.81
CA GLU A 240 -17.35 -0.06 -26.66
C GLU A 240 -18.47 -1.13 -26.57
N ASP A 241 -19.02 -1.57 -27.71
CA ASP A 241 -20.07 -2.58 -27.74
C ASP A 241 -19.56 -3.93 -27.25
N ILE A 242 -18.31 -4.29 -27.58
CA ILE A 242 -17.68 -5.50 -27.03
C ILE A 242 -17.56 -5.42 -25.50
N ARG A 243 -17.11 -4.29 -24.97
CA ARG A 243 -17.04 -4.12 -23.52
C ARG A 243 -18.40 -4.22 -22.85
N LYS A 244 -19.43 -3.57 -23.43
CA LYS A 244 -20.80 -3.63 -22.92
C LYS A 244 -21.38 -5.04 -22.98
N ALA A 245 -21.16 -5.76 -24.09
CA ALA A 245 -21.59 -7.15 -24.20
C ALA A 245 -21.00 -8.03 -23.09
N ILE A 246 -19.69 -7.89 -22.81
CA ILE A 246 -19.04 -8.63 -21.73
C ILE A 246 -19.63 -8.26 -20.37
N LEU A 247 -19.86 -6.96 -20.09
CA LEU A 247 -20.42 -6.51 -18.81
C LEU A 247 -21.85 -7.07 -18.57
N TYR A 248 -22.71 -7.07 -19.59
CA TYR A 248 -24.07 -7.64 -19.46
C TYR A 248 -24.08 -9.17 -19.37
N ALA A 249 -23.00 -9.84 -19.80
CA ALA A 249 -22.89 -11.30 -19.69
C ALA A 249 -22.49 -11.77 -18.27
N ILE A 250 -21.95 -10.89 -17.42
CA ILE A 250 -21.45 -11.27 -16.10
C ILE A 250 -22.57 -11.29 -15.07
N ASN A 251 -22.77 -12.44 -14.43
CA ASN A 251 -23.65 -12.59 -13.28
C ASN A 251 -22.85 -12.37 -11.98
N GLN A 252 -22.99 -11.21 -11.37
CA GLN A 252 -22.29 -10.89 -10.13
C GLN A 252 -22.70 -11.77 -8.95
N ASP A 253 -23.93 -12.28 -8.91
CA ASP A 253 -24.36 -13.20 -7.84
C ASP A 253 -23.59 -14.51 -7.88
N GLU A 254 -23.33 -15.04 -9.07
CA GLU A 254 -22.51 -16.24 -9.25
C GLU A 254 -21.05 -15.98 -8.84
N VAL A 255 -20.50 -14.82 -9.21
CA VAL A 255 -19.15 -14.44 -8.81
C VAL A 255 -19.01 -14.31 -7.29
N VAL A 256 -20.00 -13.71 -6.62
CA VAL A 256 -20.03 -13.57 -5.15
C VAL A 256 -20.20 -14.93 -4.48
N ALA A 257 -21.02 -15.81 -5.03
CA ALA A 257 -21.23 -17.15 -4.47
C ALA A 257 -19.92 -17.97 -4.38
N VAL A 258 -19.02 -17.82 -5.37
CA VAL A 258 -17.69 -18.48 -5.36
C VAL A 258 -16.82 -18.00 -4.20
N LYS A 259 -17.07 -16.82 -3.64
CA LYS A 259 -16.30 -16.25 -2.51
C LYS A 259 -16.67 -16.82 -1.14
N ASN A 260 -17.70 -17.66 -1.07
CA ASN A 260 -18.14 -18.34 0.17
C ASN A 260 -18.26 -17.37 1.38
N GLY A 261 -18.90 -16.22 1.16
CA GLY A 261 -19.13 -15.20 2.18
C GLY A 261 -17.95 -14.26 2.46
N LEU A 262 -16.83 -14.39 1.75
CA LEU A 262 -15.68 -13.49 1.86
C LEU A 262 -15.79 -12.23 0.98
N GLY A 263 -16.96 -11.88 0.53
CA GLY A 263 -17.18 -10.70 -0.29
C GLY A 263 -18.62 -10.45 -0.59
N GLY A 264 -18.91 -9.32 -1.19
CA GLY A 264 -20.23 -8.89 -1.65
C GLY A 264 -20.17 -8.28 -3.04
N LYS A 265 -21.32 -7.89 -3.56
CA LYS A 265 -21.39 -7.16 -4.83
C LYS A 265 -20.69 -5.82 -4.71
N ALA A 266 -19.82 -5.51 -5.66
CA ALA A 266 -19.28 -4.17 -5.86
C ALA A 266 -20.14 -3.44 -6.90
N TYR A 267 -20.58 -2.24 -6.57
CA TYR A 267 -21.44 -1.43 -7.44
C TYR A 267 -20.65 -0.50 -8.35
N THR A 268 -19.40 -0.23 -8.01
CA THR A 268 -18.45 0.49 -8.86
C THR A 268 -17.08 -0.14 -8.76
N ALA A 269 -16.18 0.16 -9.71
CA ALA A 269 -14.79 -0.29 -9.67
C ALA A 269 -13.96 0.34 -8.53
N MET A 270 -14.47 1.38 -7.88
CA MET A 270 -13.74 2.19 -6.90
C MET A 270 -14.30 2.07 -5.47
N THR A 271 -15.52 1.56 -5.31
CA THR A 271 -16.18 1.54 -4.00
C THR A 271 -17.27 0.47 -3.94
N MET A 272 -17.51 -0.05 -2.75
CA MET A 272 -18.65 -0.93 -2.47
C MET A 272 -19.95 -0.13 -2.17
N LEU A 273 -19.91 1.18 -2.20
CA LEU A 273 -21.11 2.00 -2.01
C LEU A 273 -22.09 1.74 -3.16
N LYS A 274 -23.34 1.43 -2.80
CA LYS A 274 -24.40 1.21 -3.75
C LYS A 274 -24.65 2.48 -4.58
N ASN A 275 -24.80 2.30 -5.87
CA ASN A 275 -25.33 3.32 -6.78
C ASN A 275 -26.51 2.71 -7.57
N ASP A 276 -27.29 3.55 -8.24
CA ASP A 276 -28.49 3.12 -8.96
C ASP A 276 -28.21 2.45 -10.32
N ASN A 277 -26.93 2.24 -10.66
CA ASN A 277 -26.49 1.67 -11.93
C ASN A 277 -26.02 0.21 -11.78
N ASP A 278 -26.80 -0.62 -11.10
CA ASP A 278 -26.49 -2.04 -11.02
C ASP A 278 -26.49 -2.68 -12.42
N LEU A 279 -25.36 -3.29 -12.80
CA LEU A 279 -25.29 -4.13 -13.97
C LEU A 279 -26.00 -5.44 -13.66
N ILE A 280 -27.17 -5.59 -14.27
CA ILE A 280 -27.95 -6.84 -14.20
C ILE A 280 -27.63 -7.64 -15.47
N PRO A 281 -27.31 -8.93 -15.37
CA PRO A 281 -27.12 -9.78 -16.54
C PRO A 281 -28.32 -9.70 -17.48
N ASP A 282 -28.08 -9.38 -18.74
CA ASP A 282 -29.13 -9.23 -19.75
C ASP A 282 -28.69 -9.83 -21.09
N PRO A 283 -29.04 -11.10 -21.37
CA PRO A 283 -28.67 -11.75 -22.61
C PRO A 283 -29.14 -11.02 -23.87
N SER A 284 -30.25 -10.28 -23.80
CA SER A 284 -30.73 -9.51 -24.95
C SER A 284 -29.82 -8.35 -25.29
N LYS A 285 -29.29 -7.67 -24.28
CA LYS A 285 -28.31 -6.62 -24.46
C LYS A 285 -26.96 -7.14 -24.91
N VAL A 286 -26.57 -8.33 -24.44
CA VAL A 286 -25.37 -9.00 -24.98
C VAL A 286 -25.50 -9.16 -26.49
N GLN A 287 -26.62 -9.69 -26.94
CA GLN A 287 -26.86 -9.92 -28.38
C GLN A 287 -26.96 -8.61 -29.16
N GLU A 288 -27.63 -7.58 -28.60
CA GLU A 288 -27.71 -6.24 -29.20
C GLU A 288 -26.32 -5.65 -29.44
N HIS A 289 -25.46 -5.64 -28.43
CA HIS A 289 -24.12 -5.09 -28.54
C HIS A 289 -23.21 -5.90 -29.48
N LEU A 290 -23.34 -7.23 -29.50
CA LEU A 290 -22.64 -8.04 -30.49
C LEU A 290 -23.11 -7.74 -31.92
N ASN A 291 -24.40 -7.55 -32.13
CA ASN A 291 -24.94 -7.16 -33.44
C ASN A 291 -24.44 -5.80 -33.88
N ASN A 292 -24.38 -4.81 -32.98
CA ASN A 292 -23.82 -3.48 -33.26
C ASN A 292 -22.32 -3.58 -33.65
N TYR A 293 -21.56 -4.40 -32.94
CA TYR A 293 -20.18 -4.65 -33.28
C TYR A 293 -20.02 -5.26 -34.68
N TYR A 294 -20.77 -6.32 -35.01
CA TYR A 294 -20.71 -6.93 -36.34
C TYR A 294 -21.15 -5.97 -37.44
N ALA A 295 -22.19 -5.16 -37.21
CA ALA A 295 -22.61 -4.14 -38.15
C ALA A 295 -21.52 -3.09 -38.41
N SER A 296 -20.75 -2.72 -37.39
CA SER A 296 -19.61 -1.80 -37.53
C SER A 296 -18.50 -2.39 -38.42
N LEU A 297 -18.42 -3.72 -38.53
CA LEU A 297 -17.47 -4.44 -39.41
C LEU A 297 -18.05 -4.68 -40.82
N GLY A 298 -19.29 -4.23 -41.12
CA GLY A 298 -19.95 -4.48 -42.38
C GLY A 298 -20.40 -5.94 -42.57
N LYS A 299 -20.67 -6.66 -41.48
CA LYS A 299 -21.08 -8.08 -41.46
C LYS A 299 -22.49 -8.23 -40.96
#